data_c34db47a1500c3cc96ad147e5b9e48eb
#
_entry.id   c34db47a1500c3cc96ad147e5b9e48eb
#
_cell.length_a   1.000
_cell.length_b   1.000
_cell.length_c   1.000
_cell.angle_alpha   90.00
_cell.angle_beta   90.00
_cell.angle_gamma   90.00
#
_symmetry.space_group_name_H-M   'P 1'
#
loop_
_entity.id
_entity.type
_entity.pdbx_description
1 polymer ?
#
loop_
_entity_poly.entity_id
_entity_poly.type
_entity_poly.pdbx_seq_one_letter_code
_entity_poly.pdbx_strand_id
1 'polypeptide(L)'
;MSFSVPELEDAEVIFDIGYNAPVSHPLVARHIVRAKKKGCKIICVDPRLTETGRIATIYLPIKGGTNMLFLNAMAHVMVTEDLVDHDFIEKHTTGFADYAKEVAQDKYAPEAVAAATHLDPDDIHRAARLFASSKHTMTLWGHLTNCGIKRTTCCL
;
A
#
# COMPACT_ATOMS: atom_id res chain seq x y z
N MET A 1 15.46 8.17 -5.11
CA MET A 1 14.34 8.65 -4.29
C MET A 1 13.51 9.57 -5.17
N SER A 2 12.22 9.34 -5.28
CA SER A 2 11.35 10.11 -6.19
C SER A 2 10.77 11.39 -5.55
N PHE A 3 10.97 11.60 -4.25
CA PHE A 3 10.53 12.78 -3.50
C PHE A 3 11.52 13.12 -2.38
N SER A 4 11.50 14.34 -1.90
CA SER A 4 12.28 14.76 -0.72
C SER A 4 11.55 14.39 0.57
N VAL A 5 12.30 14.13 1.65
CA VAL A 5 11.70 13.72 2.94
C VAL A 5 10.71 14.77 3.49
N PRO A 6 10.95 16.09 3.39
CA PRO A 6 9.98 17.11 3.83
C PRO A 6 8.63 17.05 3.10
N GLU A 7 8.58 16.63 1.82
CA GLU A 7 7.32 16.52 1.04
C GLU A 7 6.34 15.50 1.64
N LEU A 8 6.80 14.59 2.50
CA LEU A 8 5.92 13.71 3.27
C LEU A 8 4.86 14.46 4.08
N GLU A 9 5.18 15.71 4.49
CA GLU A 9 4.25 16.51 5.28
C GLU A 9 3.09 17.09 4.46
N ASP A 10 3.17 17.03 3.13
CA ASP A 10 2.16 17.51 2.20
C ASP A 10 1.32 16.36 1.61
N ALA A 11 1.62 15.12 1.99
CA ALA A 11 0.88 13.94 1.55
C ALA A 11 -0.53 13.91 2.18
N GLU A 12 -1.53 13.59 1.36
CA GLU A 12 -2.90 13.30 1.81
C GLU A 12 -3.00 11.89 2.39
N VAL A 13 -2.30 10.95 1.74
CA VAL A 13 -2.20 9.55 2.17
C VAL A 13 -0.74 9.10 2.17
N ILE A 14 -0.32 8.46 3.25
CA ILE A 14 0.93 7.72 3.32
C ILE A 14 0.61 6.22 3.37
N PHE A 15 1.12 5.48 2.39
CA PHE A 15 1.05 4.04 2.34
C PHE A 15 2.38 3.45 2.79
N ASP A 16 2.41 2.88 3.99
CA ASP A 16 3.60 2.31 4.63
C ASP A 16 3.50 0.78 4.62
N ILE A 17 4.37 0.10 3.87
CA ILE A 17 4.38 -1.36 3.77
C ILE A 17 5.72 -1.95 4.17
N GLY A 18 5.73 -2.65 5.30
CA GLY A 18 6.92 -3.32 5.83
C GLY A 18 8.07 -2.38 6.17
N TYR A 19 7.79 -1.12 6.51
CA TYR A 19 8.77 -0.10 6.82
C TYR A 19 8.59 0.46 8.22
N ASN A 20 9.53 0.20 9.09
CA ASN A 20 9.52 0.70 10.46
C ASN A 20 10.38 1.97 10.57
N ALA A 21 9.86 3.09 10.10
CA ALA A 21 10.54 4.37 10.08
C ALA A 21 11.11 4.80 11.45
N PRO A 22 10.39 4.69 12.58
CA PRO A 22 10.91 5.08 13.88
C PRO A 22 12.22 4.39 14.28
N VAL A 23 12.41 3.15 13.86
CA VAL A 23 13.61 2.36 14.19
C VAL A 23 14.73 2.58 13.16
N SER A 24 14.40 2.56 11.87
CA SER A 24 15.41 2.58 10.81
C SER A 24 15.76 3.99 10.33
N HIS A 25 14.82 4.93 10.36
CA HIS A 25 14.98 6.29 9.84
C HIS A 25 14.22 7.32 10.71
N PRO A 26 14.70 7.66 11.93
CA PRO A 26 13.98 8.52 12.88
C PRO A 26 13.61 9.90 12.33
N LEU A 27 14.42 10.44 11.42
CA LEU A 27 14.13 11.73 10.79
C LEU A 27 12.91 11.63 9.86
N VAL A 28 12.78 10.55 9.11
CA VAL A 28 11.59 10.28 8.27
C VAL A 28 10.37 10.11 9.16
N ALA A 29 10.48 9.37 10.26
CA ALA A 29 9.39 9.18 11.21
C ALA A 29 8.83 10.49 11.76
N ARG A 30 9.69 11.49 12.01
CA ARG A 30 9.25 12.85 12.43
C ARG A 30 8.33 13.49 11.38
N HIS A 31 8.65 13.37 10.10
CA HIS A 31 7.82 13.92 9.02
C HIS A 31 6.49 13.16 8.89
N ILE A 32 6.48 11.84 9.06
CA ILE A 32 5.24 11.04 9.10
C ILE A 32 4.32 11.52 10.24
N VAL A 33 4.86 11.72 11.45
CA VAL A 33 4.09 12.23 12.58
C VAL A 33 3.55 13.64 12.32
N ARG A 34 4.33 14.51 11.69
CA ARG A 34 3.90 15.87 11.31
C ARG A 34 2.80 15.83 10.25
N ALA A 35 2.97 14.98 9.22
CA ALA A 35 1.92 14.73 8.22
C ALA A 35 0.61 14.29 8.89
N LYS A 36 0.67 13.33 9.81
CA LYS A 36 -0.49 12.88 10.58
C LYS A 36 -1.17 14.02 11.35
N LYS A 37 -0.40 14.89 11.99
CA LYS A 37 -0.93 16.06 12.71
C LYS A 37 -1.61 17.06 11.77
N LYS A 38 -1.17 17.16 10.52
CA LYS A 38 -1.80 17.97 9.47
C LYS A 38 -3.05 17.33 8.84
N GLY A 39 -3.41 16.11 9.24
CA GLY A 39 -4.61 15.40 8.76
C GLY A 39 -4.35 14.30 7.74
N CYS A 40 -3.10 14.03 7.39
CA CYS A 40 -2.73 12.92 6.51
C CYS A 40 -3.28 11.60 7.04
N LYS A 41 -3.81 10.77 6.14
CA LYS A 41 -4.24 9.40 6.45
C LYS A 41 -3.06 8.45 6.26
N ILE A 42 -2.92 7.49 7.16
CA ILE A 42 -1.82 6.52 7.10
C ILE A 42 -2.42 5.12 6.98
N ILE A 43 -2.01 4.40 5.93
CA ILE A 43 -2.27 2.97 5.77
C ILE A 43 -0.96 2.28 6.13
N CYS A 44 -0.94 1.48 7.17
CA CYS A 44 0.25 0.76 7.61
C CYS A 44 0.03 -0.75 7.49
N VAL A 45 0.90 -1.39 6.72
CA VAL A 45 0.87 -2.84 6.43
C VAL A 45 2.14 -3.46 7.00
N ASP A 46 2.04 -4.11 8.15
CA ASP A 46 3.17 -4.76 8.80
C ASP A 46 2.67 -5.92 9.68
N PRO A 47 3.34 -7.08 9.70
CA PRO A 47 2.99 -8.19 10.59
C PRO A 47 3.02 -7.82 12.08
N ARG A 48 3.80 -6.80 12.43
CA ARG A 48 3.94 -6.32 13.80
C ARG A 48 3.31 -4.95 13.94
N LEU A 49 2.66 -4.71 15.06
CA LEU A 49 2.17 -3.37 15.39
C LEU A 49 3.36 -2.44 15.71
N THR A 50 3.86 -1.78 14.67
CA THR A 50 4.94 -0.78 14.77
C THR A 50 4.41 0.54 15.35
N GLU A 51 5.32 1.47 15.67
CA GLU A 51 4.92 2.81 16.10
C GLU A 51 4.14 3.56 15.00
N THR A 52 4.48 3.35 13.72
CA THR A 52 3.68 3.87 12.60
C THR A 52 2.30 3.22 12.57
N GLY A 53 2.21 1.92 12.81
CA GLY A 53 0.94 1.19 12.91
C GLY A 53 0.03 1.71 14.03
N ARG A 54 0.59 2.14 15.16
CA ARG A 54 -0.17 2.70 16.30
C ARG A 54 -0.87 4.01 15.97
N ILE A 55 -0.31 4.81 15.08
CA ILE A 55 -0.89 6.09 14.63
C ILE A 55 -1.61 6.00 13.29
N ALA A 56 -1.62 4.81 12.68
CA ALA A 56 -2.25 4.58 11.38
C ALA A 56 -3.76 4.83 11.42
N THR A 57 -4.31 5.22 10.29
CA THR A 57 -5.77 5.32 10.06
C THR A 57 -6.33 3.92 9.79
N ILE A 58 -5.55 3.10 9.05
CA ILE A 58 -5.83 1.70 8.79
C ILE A 58 -4.54 0.93 9.08
N TYR A 59 -4.59 -0.02 9.99
CA TYR A 59 -3.49 -0.95 10.26
C TYR A 59 -3.86 -2.36 9.78
N LEU A 60 -3.00 -2.94 8.98
CA LEU A 60 -3.19 -4.25 8.36
C LEU A 60 -2.10 -5.21 8.85
N PRO A 61 -2.41 -6.11 9.82
CA PRO A 61 -1.46 -7.09 10.34
C PRO A 61 -1.26 -8.26 9.38
N ILE A 62 -0.61 -7.99 8.26
CA ILE A 62 -0.44 -8.96 7.18
C ILE A 62 0.45 -10.15 7.58
N LYS A 63 0.12 -11.34 7.12
CA LYS A 63 1.00 -12.50 7.24
C LYS A 63 2.27 -12.32 6.40
N GLY A 64 3.44 -12.54 7.01
CA GLY A 64 4.73 -12.43 6.31
C GLY A 64 4.78 -13.29 5.04
N GLY A 65 5.31 -12.73 3.95
CA GLY A 65 5.43 -13.41 2.66
C GLY A 65 4.21 -13.32 1.74
N THR A 66 3.13 -12.63 2.14
CA THR A 66 1.90 -12.49 1.34
C THR A 66 1.70 -11.09 0.75
N ASN A 67 2.73 -10.25 0.77
CA ASN A 67 2.67 -8.87 0.26
C ASN A 67 2.16 -8.78 -1.19
N MET A 68 2.61 -9.69 -2.07
CA MET A 68 2.16 -9.73 -3.47
C MET A 68 0.67 -10.01 -3.60
N LEU A 69 0.16 -10.97 -2.81
CA LEU A 69 -1.27 -11.28 -2.81
C LEU A 69 -2.09 -10.06 -2.36
N PHE A 70 -1.64 -9.39 -1.31
CA PHE A 70 -2.29 -8.19 -0.79
C PHE A 70 -2.25 -7.04 -1.81
N LEU A 71 -1.10 -6.76 -2.43
CA LEU A 71 -0.98 -5.70 -3.43
C LEU A 71 -1.83 -6.00 -4.67
N ASN A 72 -1.88 -7.26 -5.11
CA ASN A 72 -2.76 -7.66 -6.21
C ASN A 72 -4.24 -7.56 -5.82
N ALA A 73 -4.60 -7.84 -4.55
CA ALA A 73 -5.96 -7.65 -4.08
C ALA A 73 -6.36 -6.16 -4.03
N MET A 74 -5.45 -5.28 -3.61
CA MET A 74 -5.70 -3.83 -3.71
C MET A 74 -5.87 -3.40 -5.17
N ALA A 75 -5.02 -3.90 -6.08
CA ALA A 75 -5.14 -3.62 -7.51
C ALA A 75 -6.43 -4.18 -8.10
N HIS A 76 -6.86 -5.38 -7.67
CA HIS A 76 -8.16 -5.95 -8.05
C HIS A 76 -9.30 -5.00 -7.72
N VAL A 77 -9.35 -4.49 -6.48
CA VAL A 77 -10.39 -3.53 -6.08
C VAL A 77 -10.31 -2.26 -6.91
N MET A 78 -9.12 -1.69 -7.11
CA MET A 78 -8.96 -0.45 -7.88
C MET A 78 -9.37 -0.60 -9.34
N VAL A 79 -9.10 -1.75 -9.96
CA VAL A 79 -9.49 -2.01 -11.36
C VAL A 79 -10.97 -2.32 -11.48
N THR A 80 -11.53 -3.15 -10.59
CA THR A 80 -12.94 -3.56 -10.65
C THR A 80 -13.91 -2.46 -10.28
N GLU A 81 -13.51 -1.55 -9.38
CA GLU A 81 -14.29 -0.38 -8.98
C GLU A 81 -14.00 0.87 -9.83
N ASP A 82 -13.16 0.73 -10.88
CA ASP A 82 -12.77 1.82 -11.79
C ASP A 82 -12.18 3.05 -11.07
N LEU A 83 -11.32 2.80 -10.08
CA LEU A 83 -10.66 3.83 -9.28
C LEU A 83 -9.27 4.22 -9.83
N VAL A 84 -9.01 3.94 -11.10
CA VAL A 84 -7.73 4.19 -11.77
C VAL A 84 -7.73 5.52 -12.50
N ASP A 85 -6.56 6.14 -12.64
CA ASP A 85 -6.37 7.35 -13.43
C ASP A 85 -6.13 6.97 -14.91
N HIS A 86 -7.20 6.94 -15.71
CA HIS A 86 -7.14 6.57 -17.11
C HIS A 86 -6.26 7.50 -17.94
N ASP A 87 -6.28 8.81 -17.66
CA ASP A 87 -5.45 9.79 -18.38
C ASP A 87 -3.97 9.56 -18.15
N PHE A 88 -3.61 9.24 -16.91
CA PHE A 88 -2.22 8.88 -16.55
C PHE A 88 -1.79 7.57 -17.20
N ILE A 89 -2.66 6.55 -17.13
CA ILE A 89 -2.41 5.24 -17.71
C ILE A 89 -2.14 5.35 -19.20
N GLU A 90 -3.00 6.05 -19.95
CA GLU A 90 -2.87 6.21 -21.41
C GLU A 90 -1.56 6.92 -21.79
N LYS A 91 -1.16 7.96 -21.04
CA LYS A 91 0.00 8.78 -21.36
C LYS A 91 1.34 8.22 -20.89
N HIS A 92 1.33 7.43 -19.80
CA HIS A 92 2.56 7.10 -19.07
C HIS A 92 2.80 5.60 -18.86
N THR A 93 1.89 4.72 -19.30
CA THR A 93 2.04 3.27 -19.10
C THR A 93 1.90 2.48 -20.40
N THR A 94 2.46 1.27 -20.40
CA THR A 94 2.28 0.29 -21.48
C THR A 94 1.87 -1.06 -20.87
N GLY A 95 1.00 -1.82 -21.55
CA GLY A 95 0.59 -3.15 -21.12
C GLY A 95 -0.46 -3.15 -19.99
N PHE A 96 -1.05 -2.00 -19.63
CA PHE A 96 -2.05 -1.94 -18.56
C PHE A 96 -3.26 -2.85 -18.82
N ALA A 97 -3.70 -2.99 -20.08
CA ALA A 97 -4.87 -3.82 -20.40
C ALA A 97 -4.66 -5.30 -20.04
N ASP A 98 -3.45 -5.83 -20.24
CA ASP A 98 -3.14 -7.22 -19.90
C ASP A 98 -2.97 -7.38 -18.38
N TYR A 99 -2.35 -6.40 -17.72
CA TYR A 99 -2.26 -6.36 -16.25
C TYR A 99 -3.67 -6.30 -15.60
N ALA A 100 -4.54 -5.42 -16.11
CA ALA A 100 -5.91 -5.27 -15.62
C ALA A 100 -6.71 -6.57 -15.74
N LYS A 101 -6.59 -7.29 -16.88
CA LYS A 101 -7.21 -8.62 -17.06
C LYS A 101 -6.70 -9.64 -16.06
N GLU A 102 -5.41 -9.61 -15.75
CA GLU A 102 -4.81 -10.54 -14.79
C GLU A 102 -5.31 -10.26 -13.37
N VAL A 103 -5.25 -9.00 -12.91
CA VAL A 103 -5.64 -8.66 -11.54
C VAL A 103 -7.16 -8.67 -11.33
N ALA A 104 -7.96 -8.55 -12.38
CA ALA A 104 -9.43 -8.65 -12.29
C ALA A 104 -9.94 -10.09 -12.07
N GLN A 105 -9.06 -11.10 -12.10
CA GLN A 105 -9.46 -12.48 -11.83
C GLN A 105 -9.88 -12.67 -10.36
N ASP A 106 -10.90 -13.49 -10.12
CA ASP A 106 -11.46 -13.77 -8.79
C ASP A 106 -10.45 -14.31 -7.79
N LYS A 107 -9.35 -14.90 -8.26
CA LYS A 107 -8.25 -15.37 -7.39
C LYS A 107 -7.57 -14.27 -6.60
N TYR A 108 -7.71 -13.01 -7.04
CA TYR A 108 -7.16 -11.83 -6.36
C TYR A 108 -8.24 -11.02 -5.63
N ALA A 109 -9.50 -11.43 -5.68
CA ALA A 109 -10.55 -10.80 -4.90
C ALA A 109 -10.15 -10.78 -3.40
N PRO A 110 -10.44 -9.69 -2.66
CA PRO A 110 -10.14 -9.61 -1.23
C PRO A 110 -10.59 -10.82 -0.44
N GLU A 111 -11.76 -11.36 -0.74
CA GLU A 111 -12.35 -12.54 -0.10
C GLU A 111 -11.51 -13.81 -0.37
N ALA A 112 -10.98 -13.94 -1.58
CA ALA A 112 -10.16 -15.11 -1.96
C ALA A 112 -8.79 -15.09 -1.28
N VAL A 113 -8.22 -13.91 -1.04
CA VAL A 113 -6.88 -13.78 -0.44
C VAL A 113 -6.90 -13.62 1.07
N ALA A 114 -8.05 -13.37 1.69
CA ALA A 114 -8.23 -13.12 3.11
C ALA A 114 -7.58 -14.21 3.99
N ALA A 115 -7.87 -15.47 3.72
CA ALA A 115 -7.33 -16.60 4.48
C ALA A 115 -5.81 -16.72 4.38
N ALA A 116 -5.23 -16.39 3.21
CA ALA A 116 -3.79 -16.46 2.99
C ALA A 116 -3.04 -15.28 3.61
N THR A 117 -3.63 -14.09 3.57
CA THR A 117 -3.05 -12.84 4.09
C THR A 117 -3.31 -12.61 5.57
N HIS A 118 -4.31 -13.32 6.14
CA HIS A 118 -4.85 -13.12 7.51
C HIS A 118 -5.46 -11.71 7.70
N LEU A 119 -5.96 -11.10 6.63
CA LEU A 119 -6.62 -9.80 6.65
C LEU A 119 -8.13 -9.95 6.47
N ASP A 120 -8.88 -9.01 7.03
CA ASP A 120 -10.29 -8.88 6.76
C ASP A 120 -10.48 -8.31 5.33
N PRO A 121 -11.33 -8.92 4.47
CA PRO A 121 -11.64 -8.39 3.14
C PRO A 121 -12.08 -6.92 3.17
N ASP A 122 -12.92 -6.53 4.12
CA ASP A 122 -13.41 -5.16 4.26
C ASP A 122 -12.26 -4.17 4.50
N ASP A 123 -11.24 -4.56 5.24
CA ASP A 123 -10.07 -3.72 5.48
C ASP A 123 -9.22 -3.57 4.22
N ILE A 124 -9.15 -4.60 3.36
CA ILE A 124 -8.47 -4.51 2.05
C ILE A 124 -9.24 -3.54 1.15
N HIS A 125 -10.57 -3.64 1.06
CA HIS A 125 -11.41 -2.70 0.32
C HIS A 125 -11.24 -1.26 0.80
N ARG A 126 -11.27 -1.05 2.12
CA ARG A 126 -11.09 0.28 2.72
C ARG A 126 -9.72 0.86 2.41
N ALA A 127 -8.67 0.04 2.49
CA ALA A 127 -7.31 0.48 2.18
C ALA A 127 -7.15 0.86 0.69
N ALA A 128 -7.68 0.02 -0.23
CA ALA A 128 -7.63 0.28 -1.66
C ALA A 128 -8.37 1.57 -2.04
N ARG A 129 -9.60 1.76 -1.54
CA ARG A 129 -10.39 2.97 -1.79
C ARG A 129 -9.74 4.22 -1.20
N LEU A 130 -9.19 4.13 0.02
CA LEU A 130 -8.47 5.24 0.63
C LEU A 130 -7.21 5.61 -0.16
N PHE A 131 -6.45 4.61 -0.62
CA PHE A 131 -5.26 4.83 -1.45
C PHE A 131 -5.63 5.52 -2.77
N ALA A 132 -6.67 5.04 -3.46
CA ALA A 132 -7.10 5.56 -4.75
C ALA A 132 -7.80 6.93 -4.67
N SER A 133 -8.40 7.29 -3.53
CA SER A 133 -9.11 8.57 -3.37
C SER A 133 -8.18 9.79 -3.26
N SER A 134 -6.89 9.57 -3.04
CA SER A 134 -5.91 10.64 -2.80
C SER A 134 -5.22 11.08 -4.08
N LYS A 135 -5.06 12.39 -4.26
CA LYS A 135 -4.26 12.98 -5.34
C LYS A 135 -2.75 12.97 -5.02
N HIS A 136 -2.40 12.98 -3.74
CA HIS A 136 -1.02 13.04 -3.26
C HIS A 136 -0.74 11.88 -2.29
N THR A 137 -0.59 10.67 -2.85
CA THR A 137 -0.21 9.48 -2.09
C THR A 137 1.29 9.28 -2.13
N MET A 138 1.90 9.08 -0.96
CA MET A 138 3.31 8.69 -0.84
C MET A 138 3.43 7.27 -0.32
N THR A 139 4.18 6.44 -1.06
CA THR A 139 4.43 5.05 -0.68
C THR A 139 5.82 4.91 -0.07
N LEU A 140 5.86 4.36 1.14
CA LEU A 140 7.06 3.97 1.84
C LEU A 140 7.11 2.44 1.93
N TRP A 141 8.20 1.84 1.46
CA TRP A 141 8.38 0.39 1.58
C TRP A 141 9.72 0.06 2.21
N GLY A 142 9.75 -1.02 2.94
CA GLY A 142 10.95 -1.48 3.63
C GLY A 142 11.34 -2.89 3.27
N HIS A 143 12.24 -3.43 4.05
CA HIS A 143 12.88 -4.71 3.83
C HIS A 143 11.91 -5.90 3.82
N LEU A 144 10.83 -5.82 4.57
CA LEU A 144 9.82 -6.89 4.67
C LEU A 144 9.11 -7.15 3.35
N THR A 145 8.93 -6.13 2.53
CA THR A 145 8.33 -6.23 1.20
C THR A 145 9.24 -7.04 0.25
N ASN A 146 10.56 -6.96 0.45
CA ASN A 146 11.56 -7.61 -0.37
C ASN A 146 12.00 -9.00 0.15
N CYS A 147 11.63 -9.39 1.37
CA CYS A 147 12.06 -10.61 2.04
C CYS A 147 11.03 -11.75 1.98
N GLY A 148 10.05 -11.69 1.09
CA GLY A 148 9.11 -12.79 0.85
C GLY A 148 9.80 -14.04 0.28
N ILE A 149 9.15 -15.20 0.44
CA ILE A 149 9.66 -16.53 0.02
C ILE A 149 9.99 -16.58 -1.48
N LYS A 150 9.46 -15.66 -2.28
CA LYS A 150 9.75 -15.50 -3.71
C LYS A 150 10.24 -14.07 -3.98
N ARG A 151 11.46 -13.78 -3.55
CA ARG A 151 12.11 -12.46 -3.69
C ARG A 151 12.02 -11.88 -5.09
N THR A 152 12.13 -12.71 -6.12
CA THR A 152 12.07 -12.32 -7.53
C THR A 152 10.66 -11.88 -7.96
N THR A 153 9.62 -12.36 -7.30
CA THR A 153 8.22 -12.06 -7.65
C THR A 153 7.72 -10.76 -6.99
N CYS A 154 8.40 -10.30 -5.93
CA CYS A 154 8.04 -9.03 -5.27
C CYS A 154 8.63 -7.78 -5.95
N CYS A 155 9.56 -7.96 -6.91
CA CYS A 155 10.24 -6.86 -7.61
C CYS A 155 9.78 -6.70 -9.08
N LEU A 156 8.84 -7.53 -9.53
CA LEU A 156 8.19 -7.44 -10.83
C LEU A 156 6.82 -6.83 -10.69
#